data_b5d597e8244fe54074a830bae391cd12
#
_entry.id   b5d597e8244fe54074a830bae391cd12
#
_cell.length_a   1.000
_cell.length_b   1.000
_cell.length_c   1.000
_cell.angle_alpha   90.00
_cell.angle_beta   90.00
_cell.angle_gamma   90.00
#
_symmetry.space_group_name_H-M   'P 1'
#
loop_
_entity.id
_entity.type
_entity.pdbx_description
1 polymer ?
#
loop_
_entity_poly.entity_id
_entity_poly.type
_entity_poly.pdbx_seq_one_letter_code
_entity_poly.pdbx_strand_id
1 'polypeptide(L)'
;MTSITSNSATSSTTRSATPPAPGDADERATYAVALERSAVLDALIDEHAVGVDGTGTEGAARFRMLTGDRPTGPLHIGHYLASLRNRVRLQDKGVETFVVIADYQVITDRDSVGEIGANVQGLVLDYLAAGLDPARTTIFTHSAVPALNQLMLPFLSLVTDAELRRNPTVKDELALSDGRPLSG
;
A
#
# COMPACT_ATOMS: atom_id res chain seq x y z
N MET A 1 60.56 -10.20 6.70
CA MET A 1 59.27 -10.88 6.42
C MET A 1 58.15 -9.91 6.68
N THR A 2 57.58 -9.44 5.63
CA THR A 2 56.75 -8.24 5.54
C THR A 2 55.30 -8.62 5.73
N SER A 3 54.62 -8.06 6.75
CA SER A 3 53.18 -8.24 6.92
C SER A 3 52.44 -7.07 6.24
N ILE A 4 51.58 -7.42 5.29
CA ILE A 4 50.68 -6.49 4.59
C ILE A 4 49.32 -6.54 5.28
N THR A 5 48.94 -5.48 5.97
CA THR A 5 47.60 -5.23 6.48
C THR A 5 46.83 -4.46 5.42
N SER A 6 45.89 -5.11 4.77
CA SER A 6 44.92 -4.44 3.88
C SER A 6 43.71 -3.99 4.67
N ASN A 7 43.56 -2.70 4.82
CA ASN A 7 42.39 -2.05 5.39
C ASN A 7 41.41 -1.75 4.26
N SER A 8 40.34 -2.52 4.16
CA SER A 8 39.24 -2.24 3.22
C SER A 8 38.15 -1.43 3.93
N ALA A 9 38.23 -0.12 3.76
CA ALA A 9 37.16 0.78 4.15
C ALA A 9 35.98 0.61 3.18
N THR A 10 34.91 0.01 3.66
CA THR A 10 33.63 -0.03 2.94
C THR A 10 32.98 1.34 3.06
N SER A 11 33.08 2.18 2.04
CA SER A 11 32.34 3.43 1.95
C SER A 11 30.86 3.12 1.65
N SER A 12 29.99 3.28 2.65
CA SER A 12 28.55 3.31 2.45
C SER A 12 28.20 4.60 1.70
N THR A 13 28.02 4.47 0.39
CA THR A 13 27.50 5.56 -0.44
C THR A 13 26.01 5.71 -0.15
N THR A 14 25.68 6.63 0.75
CA THR A 14 24.32 7.14 0.93
C THR A 14 23.91 7.79 -0.39
N ARG A 15 23.12 7.12 -1.21
CA ARG A 15 22.51 7.73 -2.40
C ARG A 15 21.61 8.84 -1.91
N SER A 16 22.06 10.07 -2.06
CA SER A 16 21.22 11.25 -1.98
C SER A 16 20.10 11.12 -3.01
N ALA A 17 18.87 10.99 -2.53
CA ALA A 17 17.70 11.06 -3.40
C ALA A 17 17.66 12.48 -3.97
N THR A 18 17.82 12.61 -5.29
CA THR A 18 17.66 13.89 -5.98
C THR A 18 16.23 14.38 -5.73
N PRO A 19 16.05 15.60 -5.21
CA PRO A 19 14.71 16.14 -4.99
C PRO A 19 14.00 16.27 -6.33
N PRO A 20 12.67 16.03 -6.38
CA PRO A 20 11.89 16.19 -7.60
C PRO A 20 12.00 17.63 -8.15
N ALA A 21 11.90 17.77 -9.47
CA ALA A 21 11.88 19.05 -10.16
C ALA A 21 10.80 19.99 -9.59
N PRO A 22 10.95 21.31 -9.70
CA PRO A 22 10.14 22.28 -8.97
C PRO A 22 8.67 22.25 -9.39
N GLY A 23 7.86 21.46 -8.66
CA GLY A 23 6.44 21.64 -8.51
C GLY A 23 6.14 22.84 -7.63
N ASP A 24 4.89 23.23 -7.58
CA ASP A 24 4.38 24.36 -6.82
C ASP A 24 4.89 24.34 -5.36
N ALA A 25 5.05 25.49 -4.73
CA ALA A 25 5.53 25.60 -3.35
C ALA A 25 4.66 24.80 -2.36
N ASP A 26 3.37 24.66 -2.66
CA ASP A 26 2.41 23.88 -1.88
C ASP A 26 2.68 22.37 -1.97
N GLU A 27 3.03 21.85 -3.15
CA GLU A 27 3.41 20.43 -3.32
C GLU A 27 4.68 20.07 -2.53
N ARG A 28 5.66 20.97 -2.51
CA ARG A 28 6.89 20.75 -1.72
C ARG A 28 6.64 20.75 -0.22
N ALA A 29 5.79 21.66 0.24
CA ALA A 29 5.39 21.71 1.65
C ALA A 29 4.65 20.43 2.04
N THR A 30 3.72 19.97 1.19
CA THR A 30 2.98 18.71 1.38
C THR A 30 3.92 17.51 1.40
N TYR A 31 4.89 17.45 0.49
CA TYR A 31 5.88 16.37 0.44
C TYR A 31 6.79 16.36 1.68
N ALA A 32 7.25 17.53 2.14
CA ALA A 32 8.07 17.64 3.35
C ALA A 32 7.33 17.13 4.59
N VAL A 33 6.06 17.53 4.76
CA VAL A 33 5.20 17.04 5.85
C VAL A 33 4.98 15.54 5.76
N ALA A 34 4.80 14.99 4.55
CA ALA A 34 4.64 13.55 4.36
C ALA A 34 5.91 12.77 4.73
N LEU A 35 7.09 13.28 4.38
CA LEU A 35 8.38 12.69 4.77
C LEU A 35 8.58 12.71 6.28
N GLU A 36 8.28 13.83 6.94
CA GLU A 36 8.39 13.95 8.39
C GLU A 36 7.47 12.96 9.12
N ARG A 37 6.22 12.87 8.69
CA ARG A 37 5.26 11.89 9.24
C ARG A 37 5.72 10.46 9.01
N SER A 38 6.28 10.16 7.85
CA SER A 38 6.82 8.83 7.54
C SER A 38 7.99 8.48 8.45
N ALA A 39 8.90 9.44 8.69
CA ALA A 39 10.04 9.25 9.59
C ALA A 39 9.61 9.01 11.04
N VAL A 40 8.61 9.76 11.53
CA VAL A 40 8.04 9.55 12.87
C VAL A 40 7.40 8.17 12.99
N LEU A 41 6.62 7.76 11.99
CA LEU A 41 6.00 6.42 11.97
C LEU A 41 7.05 5.31 11.92
N ASP A 42 8.09 5.46 11.10
CA ASP A 42 9.17 4.49 11.02
C ASP A 42 9.91 4.35 12.36
N ALA A 43 10.17 5.46 13.05
CA ALA A 43 10.79 5.43 14.37
C ALA A 43 9.90 4.73 15.42
N LEU A 44 8.60 5.02 15.42
CA LEU A 44 7.63 4.35 16.29
C LEU A 44 7.53 2.84 16.01
N ILE A 45 7.54 2.46 14.74
CA ILE A 45 7.54 1.05 14.35
C ILE A 45 8.83 0.37 14.81
N ASP A 46 9.99 1.01 14.64
CA ASP A 46 11.28 0.45 15.07
C ASP A 46 11.39 0.33 16.59
N GLU A 47 10.80 1.26 17.33
CA GLU A 47 10.76 1.20 18.81
C GLU A 47 9.85 0.09 19.34
N HIS A 48 8.75 -0.20 18.63
CA HIS A 48 7.72 -1.14 19.09
C HIS A 48 7.66 -2.43 18.25
N ALA A 49 8.55 -2.60 17.28
CA ALA A 49 8.58 -3.77 16.43
C ALA A 49 8.87 -5.01 17.29
N VAL A 50 7.94 -5.95 17.26
CA VAL A 50 8.20 -7.30 17.75
C VAL A 50 9.15 -7.93 16.73
N GLY A 51 10.40 -8.20 17.12
CA GLY A 51 11.36 -8.87 16.24
C GLY A 51 10.78 -10.16 15.65
N VAL A 52 11.29 -10.58 14.50
CA VAL A 52 10.87 -11.81 13.79
C VAL A 52 10.93 -13.06 14.69
N ASP A 53 11.72 -13.00 15.76
CA ASP A 53 11.91 -14.02 16.78
C ASP A 53 10.88 -14.01 17.92
N GLY A 54 9.91 -13.12 17.89
CA GLY A 54 8.86 -13.03 18.92
C GLY A 54 9.33 -12.40 20.25
N THR A 55 10.54 -11.84 20.31
CA THR A 55 11.11 -11.21 21.52
C THR A 55 10.63 -9.77 21.71
N GLY A 56 9.36 -9.50 21.46
CA GLY A 56 8.76 -8.19 21.73
C GLY A 56 8.32 -8.04 23.17
N THR A 57 8.37 -6.83 23.69
CA THR A 57 7.87 -6.46 25.01
C THR A 57 6.38 -6.77 25.09
N GLU A 58 5.94 -7.58 26.04
CA GLU A 58 4.50 -7.79 26.32
C GLU A 58 3.84 -6.42 26.55
N GLY A 59 2.82 -6.11 25.73
CA GLY A 59 2.08 -4.84 25.81
C GLY A 59 2.44 -3.81 24.72
N ALA A 60 3.40 -4.07 23.83
CA ALA A 60 3.65 -3.21 22.70
C ALA A 60 2.40 -3.13 21.79
N ALA A 61 1.99 -1.92 21.44
CA ALA A 61 0.89 -1.72 20.50
C ALA A 61 1.26 -2.37 19.15
N ARG A 62 0.52 -3.40 18.74
CA ARG A 62 0.73 -4.03 17.43
C ARG A 62 0.29 -3.07 16.35
N PHE A 63 1.25 -2.60 15.56
CA PHE A 63 0.91 -1.86 14.35
C PHE A 63 0.25 -2.80 13.34
N ARG A 64 -0.81 -2.30 12.71
CA ARG A 64 -1.52 -2.98 11.64
C ARG A 64 -1.47 -2.14 10.39
N MET A 65 -1.15 -2.77 9.27
CA MET A 65 -1.23 -2.16 7.96
C MET A 65 -2.33 -2.86 7.15
N LEU A 66 -3.29 -2.07 6.66
CA LEU A 66 -4.24 -2.50 5.65
C LEU A 66 -3.93 -1.75 4.36
N THR A 67 -3.70 -2.48 3.29
CA THR A 67 -3.44 -1.93 1.95
C THR A 67 -4.04 -2.86 0.92
N GLY A 68 -4.11 -2.43 -0.35
CA GLY A 68 -4.61 -3.30 -1.39
C GLY A 68 -4.43 -2.75 -2.79
N ASP A 69 -4.71 -3.61 -3.76
CA ASP A 69 -4.66 -3.27 -5.18
C ASP A 69 -5.91 -3.81 -5.89
N ARG A 70 -6.29 -3.16 -6.99
CA ARG A 70 -7.33 -3.67 -7.89
C ARG A 70 -6.73 -4.70 -8.84
N PRO A 71 -7.35 -5.86 -9.05
CA PRO A 71 -6.87 -6.89 -9.97
C PRO A 71 -7.18 -6.54 -11.43
N THR A 72 -6.57 -5.45 -11.93
CA THR A 72 -6.78 -4.93 -13.29
C THR A 72 -5.79 -5.48 -14.30
N GLY A 73 -4.84 -6.33 -13.88
CA GLY A 73 -3.82 -6.94 -14.70
C GLY A 73 -2.51 -7.15 -13.95
N PRO A 74 -1.43 -7.57 -14.66
CA PRO A 74 -0.12 -7.80 -14.06
C PRO A 74 0.46 -6.55 -13.42
N LEU A 75 1.16 -6.73 -12.30
CA LEU A 75 1.92 -5.65 -11.68
C LEU A 75 3.18 -5.34 -12.51
N HIS A 76 3.57 -4.09 -12.48
CA HIS A 76 4.81 -3.64 -13.11
C HIS A 76 5.78 -3.06 -12.07
N ILE A 77 7.00 -2.76 -12.49
CA ILE A 77 8.06 -2.26 -11.61
C ILE A 77 7.66 -1.01 -10.81
N GLY A 78 6.76 -0.19 -11.35
CA GLY A 78 6.22 0.98 -10.64
C GLY A 78 5.45 0.59 -9.39
N HIS A 79 4.62 -0.47 -9.44
CA HIS A 79 3.91 -0.99 -8.28
C HIS A 79 4.88 -1.54 -7.22
N TYR A 80 5.93 -2.24 -7.68
CA TYR A 80 6.97 -2.73 -6.78
C TYR A 80 7.63 -1.59 -6.00
N LEU A 81 8.10 -0.57 -6.70
CA LEU A 81 8.81 0.57 -6.09
C LEU A 81 7.88 1.46 -5.25
N ALA A 82 6.64 1.65 -5.70
CA ALA A 82 5.68 2.54 -5.02
C ALA A 82 5.11 1.92 -3.73
N SER A 83 4.81 0.61 -3.73
CA SER A 83 4.07 0.01 -2.62
C SER A 83 4.62 -1.34 -2.14
N LEU A 84 4.88 -2.31 -3.02
CA LEU A 84 5.20 -3.68 -2.59
C LEU A 84 6.46 -3.77 -1.77
N ARG A 85 7.54 -3.12 -2.19
CA ARG A 85 8.80 -3.08 -1.44
C ARG A 85 8.60 -2.57 -0.01
N ASN A 86 7.74 -1.57 0.18
CA ASN A 86 7.44 -1.03 1.50
C ASN A 86 6.57 -1.99 2.33
N ARG A 87 5.64 -2.71 1.71
CA ARG A 87 4.84 -3.75 2.38
C ARG A 87 5.73 -4.86 2.93
N VAL A 88 6.66 -5.36 2.11
CA VAL A 88 7.64 -6.39 2.52
C VAL A 88 8.50 -5.86 3.68
N ARG A 89 9.01 -4.63 3.57
CA ARG A 89 9.79 -4.00 4.63
C ARG A 89 9.02 -3.92 5.95
N LEU A 90 7.76 -3.54 5.93
CA LEU A 90 6.92 -3.44 7.14
C LEU A 90 6.59 -4.83 7.70
N GLN A 91 6.30 -5.81 6.83
CA GLN A 91 6.17 -7.21 7.24
C GLN A 91 7.42 -7.70 7.98
N ASP A 92 8.62 -7.38 7.46
CA ASP A 92 9.89 -7.81 8.06
C ASP A 92 10.16 -7.13 9.40
N LYS A 93 9.63 -5.92 9.60
CA LYS A 93 9.61 -5.23 10.89
C LYS A 93 8.55 -5.76 11.87
N GLY A 94 7.79 -6.79 11.52
CA GLY A 94 6.78 -7.39 12.40
C GLY A 94 5.44 -6.65 12.42
N VAL A 95 5.18 -5.73 11.49
CA VAL A 95 3.88 -5.08 11.35
C VAL A 95 2.86 -6.10 10.85
N GLU A 96 1.75 -6.25 11.56
CA GLU A 96 0.64 -7.13 11.15
C GLU A 96 0.04 -6.61 9.83
N THR A 97 0.24 -7.36 8.75
CA THR A 97 -0.04 -6.89 7.39
C THR A 97 -1.26 -7.58 6.80
N PHE A 98 -2.21 -6.78 6.34
CA PHE A 98 -3.40 -7.20 5.60
C PHE A 98 -3.36 -6.61 4.20
N VAL A 99 -3.48 -7.45 3.19
CA VAL A 99 -3.52 -7.03 1.77
C VAL A 99 -4.84 -7.46 1.17
N VAL A 100 -5.69 -6.47 0.87
CA VAL A 100 -6.98 -6.71 0.21
C VAL A 100 -6.82 -6.64 -1.32
N ILE A 101 -7.30 -7.64 -2.00
CA ILE A 101 -7.48 -7.62 -3.45
C ILE A 101 -8.88 -7.08 -3.71
N ALA A 102 -8.95 -5.87 -4.24
CA ALA A 102 -10.17 -5.11 -4.39
C ALA A 102 -10.95 -5.53 -5.65
N ASP A 103 -11.43 -6.77 -5.65
CA ASP A 103 -12.11 -7.40 -6.79
C ASP A 103 -13.48 -6.76 -7.08
N TYR A 104 -14.22 -6.29 -6.08
CA TYR A 104 -15.47 -5.57 -6.33
C TYR A 104 -15.27 -4.21 -7.00
N GLN A 105 -14.16 -3.52 -6.72
CA GLN A 105 -13.86 -2.23 -7.30
C GLN A 105 -13.51 -2.29 -8.79
N VAL A 106 -13.21 -3.50 -9.32
CA VAL A 106 -13.02 -3.71 -10.77
C VAL A 106 -14.33 -3.54 -11.54
N ILE A 107 -15.49 -3.74 -10.89
CA ILE A 107 -16.81 -3.58 -11.51
C ILE A 107 -17.04 -2.14 -11.99
N THR A 108 -16.39 -1.15 -11.36
CA THR A 108 -16.46 0.24 -11.81
C THR A 108 -15.65 0.50 -13.08
N ASP A 109 -14.63 -0.32 -13.35
CA ASP A 109 -13.81 -0.31 -14.57
C ASP A 109 -14.40 -1.28 -15.61
N ARG A 110 -15.45 -0.85 -16.31
CA ARG A 110 -16.27 -1.69 -17.20
C ARG A 110 -15.49 -2.41 -18.31
N ASP A 111 -14.31 -1.93 -18.66
CA ASP A 111 -13.49 -2.49 -19.74
C ASP A 111 -12.57 -3.64 -19.29
N SER A 112 -12.45 -3.88 -17.99
CA SER A 112 -11.51 -4.85 -17.40
C SER A 112 -12.17 -6.05 -16.69
N VAL A 113 -13.48 -6.21 -16.76
CA VAL A 113 -14.23 -7.26 -16.03
C VAL A 113 -13.97 -8.68 -16.57
N GLY A 114 -13.31 -8.83 -17.74
CA GLY A 114 -13.27 -10.10 -18.47
C GLY A 114 -12.58 -11.27 -17.74
N GLU A 115 -11.57 -11.03 -16.90
CA GLU A 115 -10.73 -12.11 -16.35
C GLU A 115 -10.34 -11.87 -14.87
N ILE A 116 -11.28 -11.41 -14.05
CA ILE A 116 -11.01 -11.08 -12.63
C ILE A 116 -10.33 -12.25 -11.90
N GLY A 117 -10.77 -13.48 -12.11
CA GLY A 117 -10.19 -14.66 -11.45
C GLY A 117 -8.71 -14.87 -11.80
N ALA A 118 -8.36 -14.75 -13.08
CA ALA A 118 -6.98 -14.88 -13.55
C ALA A 118 -6.12 -13.71 -13.04
N ASN A 119 -6.65 -12.50 -13.05
CA ASN A 119 -5.96 -11.31 -12.53
C ASN A 119 -5.72 -11.41 -11.02
N VAL A 120 -6.68 -11.92 -10.24
CA VAL A 120 -6.52 -12.18 -8.80
C VAL A 120 -5.39 -13.18 -8.56
N GLN A 121 -5.36 -14.29 -9.30
CA GLN A 121 -4.29 -15.28 -9.18
C GLN A 121 -2.93 -14.70 -9.55
N GLY A 122 -2.84 -13.97 -10.67
CA GLY A 122 -1.62 -13.29 -11.08
C GLY A 122 -1.11 -12.31 -10.03
N LEU A 123 -2.01 -11.52 -9.44
CA LEU A 123 -1.68 -10.55 -8.41
C LEU A 123 -1.13 -11.23 -7.13
N VAL A 124 -1.70 -12.36 -6.71
CA VAL A 124 -1.17 -13.15 -5.60
C VAL A 124 0.23 -13.67 -5.90
N LEU A 125 0.46 -14.18 -7.12
CA LEU A 125 1.79 -14.65 -7.53
C LEU A 125 2.81 -13.50 -7.53
N ASP A 126 2.44 -12.32 -7.99
CA ASP A 126 3.29 -11.13 -7.96
C ASP A 126 3.63 -10.71 -6.53
N TYR A 127 2.69 -10.80 -5.59
CA TYR A 127 2.93 -10.52 -4.18
C TYR A 127 3.94 -11.49 -3.55
N LEU A 128 3.78 -12.79 -3.81
CA LEU A 128 4.71 -13.81 -3.31
C LEU A 128 6.10 -13.64 -3.94
N ALA A 129 6.17 -13.38 -5.24
CA ALA A 129 7.41 -13.11 -5.94
C ALA A 129 8.12 -11.86 -5.44
N ALA A 130 7.36 -10.84 -5.01
CA ALA A 130 7.91 -9.63 -4.40
C ALA A 130 8.47 -9.83 -2.99
N GLY A 131 8.12 -10.94 -2.31
CA GLY A 131 8.60 -11.29 -0.98
C GLY A 131 7.56 -11.19 0.15
N LEU A 132 6.27 -11.02 -0.17
CA LEU A 132 5.23 -11.14 0.85
C LEU A 132 5.10 -12.61 1.26
N ASP A 133 5.22 -12.87 2.56
CA ASP A 133 5.15 -14.19 3.16
C ASP A 133 3.70 -14.48 3.62
N PRO A 134 3.02 -15.49 3.07
CA PRO A 134 1.65 -15.83 3.44
C PRO A 134 1.51 -16.36 4.87
N ALA A 135 2.61 -16.76 5.52
CA ALA A 135 2.60 -17.10 6.94
C ALA A 135 2.55 -15.86 7.86
N ARG A 136 2.92 -14.69 7.35
CA ARG A 136 3.04 -13.43 8.10
C ARG A 136 2.08 -12.35 7.62
N THR A 137 1.60 -12.46 6.38
CA THR A 137 0.70 -11.50 5.73
C THR A 137 -0.62 -12.17 5.38
N THR A 138 -1.72 -11.56 5.81
CA THR A 138 -3.06 -12.00 5.42
C THR A 138 -3.42 -11.38 4.07
N ILE A 139 -3.55 -12.22 3.03
CA ILE A 139 -3.98 -11.79 1.69
C ILE A 139 -5.40 -12.32 1.47
N PHE A 140 -6.32 -11.45 1.08
CA PHE A 140 -7.73 -11.82 0.86
C PHE A 140 -8.37 -10.98 -0.22
N THR A 141 -9.41 -11.51 -0.87
CA THR A 141 -10.27 -10.72 -1.78
C THR A 141 -11.36 -10.01 -0.98
N HIS A 142 -11.78 -8.83 -1.45
CA HIS A 142 -12.89 -8.10 -0.83
C HIS A 142 -14.17 -8.97 -0.80
N SER A 143 -14.44 -9.70 -1.89
CA SER A 143 -15.59 -10.62 -1.99
C SER A 143 -15.57 -11.76 -0.96
N ALA A 144 -14.40 -12.15 -0.44
CA ALA A 144 -14.29 -13.19 0.58
C ALA A 144 -14.72 -12.72 2.00
N VAL A 145 -14.99 -11.41 2.17
CA VAL A 145 -15.39 -10.81 3.45
C VAL A 145 -16.77 -10.14 3.32
N PRO A 146 -17.87 -10.90 3.29
CA PRO A 146 -19.23 -10.36 3.08
C PRO A 146 -19.64 -9.29 4.10
N ALA A 147 -19.08 -9.33 5.31
CA ALA A 147 -19.34 -8.35 6.35
C ALA A 147 -18.98 -6.90 5.94
N LEU A 148 -17.98 -6.73 5.06
CA LEU A 148 -17.64 -5.40 4.53
C LEU A 148 -18.77 -4.80 3.71
N ASN A 149 -19.48 -5.63 2.93
CA ASN A 149 -20.63 -5.19 2.13
C ASN A 149 -21.85 -4.89 3.01
N GLN A 150 -22.03 -5.60 4.11
CA GLN A 150 -23.12 -5.34 5.06
C GLN A 150 -22.99 -3.99 5.72
N LEU A 151 -21.78 -3.46 5.89
CA LEU A 151 -21.52 -2.12 6.43
C LEU A 151 -21.81 -1.01 5.43
N MET A 152 -21.91 -1.31 4.14
CA MET A 152 -22.09 -0.30 3.10
C MET A 152 -23.42 0.46 3.26
N LEU A 153 -24.53 -0.22 3.52
CA LEU A 153 -25.84 0.43 3.70
C LEU A 153 -25.88 1.40 4.89
N PRO A 154 -25.40 1.01 6.10
CA PRO A 154 -25.28 1.97 7.21
C PRO A 154 -24.41 3.17 6.86
N PHE A 155 -23.26 2.98 6.20
CA PHE A 155 -22.38 4.10 5.82
C PHE A 155 -23.01 5.01 4.77
N LEU A 156 -23.70 4.45 3.76
CA LEU A 156 -24.40 5.24 2.75
C LEU A 156 -25.51 6.11 3.37
N SER A 157 -26.15 5.67 4.45
CA SER A 157 -27.17 6.46 5.14
C SER A 157 -26.61 7.67 5.90
N LEU A 158 -25.29 7.67 6.16
CA LEU A 158 -24.60 8.76 6.87
C LEU A 158 -23.97 9.79 5.93
N VAL A 159 -23.93 9.53 4.62
CA VAL A 159 -23.25 10.37 3.64
C VAL A 159 -24.28 10.99 2.69
N THR A 160 -24.20 12.30 2.51
CA THR A 160 -25.05 13.01 1.54
C THR A 160 -24.44 12.98 0.13
N ASP A 161 -25.28 13.11 -0.90
CA ASP A 161 -24.83 13.23 -2.30
C ASP A 161 -23.82 14.40 -2.47
N ALA A 162 -24.04 15.50 -1.78
CA ALA A 162 -23.14 16.64 -1.82
C ALA A 162 -21.75 16.35 -1.22
N GLU A 163 -21.66 15.46 -0.24
CA GLU A 163 -20.39 15.03 0.34
C GLU A 163 -19.67 14.06 -0.58
N LEU A 164 -20.39 13.11 -1.18
CA LEU A 164 -19.83 12.20 -2.18
C LEU A 164 -19.23 12.97 -3.36
N ARG A 165 -19.94 13.94 -3.92
CA ARG A 165 -19.46 14.78 -5.02
C ARG A 165 -18.27 15.65 -4.68
N ARG A 166 -17.95 15.86 -3.43
CA ARG A 166 -16.73 16.56 -2.98
C ARG A 166 -15.50 15.67 -2.92
N ASN A 167 -15.68 14.35 -2.92
CA ASN A 167 -14.57 13.41 -2.94
C ASN A 167 -13.79 13.54 -4.27
N PRO A 168 -12.45 13.72 -4.24
CA PRO A 168 -11.63 13.85 -5.44
C PRO A 168 -11.81 12.68 -6.40
N THR A 169 -11.77 11.45 -5.90
CA THR A 169 -11.94 10.23 -6.73
C THR A 169 -13.28 10.24 -7.46
N VAL A 170 -14.37 10.58 -6.77
CA VAL A 170 -15.71 10.66 -7.39
C VAL A 170 -15.77 11.76 -8.45
N LYS A 171 -15.09 12.90 -8.22
CA LYS A 171 -14.99 13.97 -9.23
C LYS A 171 -14.27 13.51 -10.49
N ASP A 172 -13.16 12.80 -10.31
CA ASP A 172 -12.37 12.29 -11.43
C ASP A 172 -13.15 11.25 -12.22
N GLU A 173 -13.83 10.33 -11.55
CA GLU A 173 -14.70 9.34 -12.20
C GLU A 173 -15.87 9.99 -12.93
N LEU A 174 -16.51 11.00 -12.35
CA LEU A 174 -17.57 11.77 -13.00
C LEU A 174 -17.07 12.51 -14.25
N ALA A 175 -15.87 13.08 -14.18
CA ALA A 175 -15.24 13.77 -15.34
C ALA A 175 -14.90 12.78 -16.47
N LEU A 176 -14.45 11.57 -16.13
CA LEU A 176 -14.14 10.51 -17.09
C LEU A 176 -15.39 9.84 -17.68
N SER A 177 -16.50 9.89 -16.97
CA SER A 177 -17.75 9.22 -17.39
C SER A 177 -18.48 9.93 -18.54
N ASP A 178 -18.00 11.06 -19.02
CA ASP A 178 -18.54 11.82 -20.17
C ASP A 178 -20.04 12.10 -20.05
N GLY A 179 -20.50 12.40 -18.83
CA GLY A 179 -21.90 12.66 -18.50
C GLY A 179 -22.80 11.39 -18.41
N ARG A 180 -22.23 10.20 -18.46
CA ARG A 180 -23.00 8.98 -18.17
C ARG A 180 -23.30 8.94 -16.66
N PRO A 181 -24.55 8.63 -16.27
CA PRO A 181 -24.85 8.46 -14.86
C PRO A 181 -23.96 7.34 -14.29
N LEU A 182 -23.36 7.58 -13.14
CA LEU A 182 -22.76 6.51 -12.35
C LEU A 182 -23.86 5.46 -12.17
N SER A 183 -23.64 4.26 -12.69
CA SER A 183 -24.57 3.16 -12.43
C SER A 183 -24.46 2.85 -10.93
N GLY A 184 -25.48 3.23 -10.20
CA GLY A 184 -25.67 2.85 -8.82
C GLY A 184 -25.90 1.37 -8.66
#